data_fee2320192454120d312cd9e7cedacd2
#
_entry.id   fee2320192454120d312cd9e7cedacd2
#
_cell.length_a   1.000
_cell.length_b   1.000
_cell.length_c   1.000
_cell.angle_alpha   90.00
_cell.angle_beta   90.00
_cell.angle_gamma   90.00
#
_symmetry.space_group_name_H-M   'P 1'
#
loop_
_entity.id
_entity.type
_entity.pdbx_description
1 polymer ?
#
loop_
_entity_poly.entity_id
_entity_poly.type
_entity_poly.pdbx_seq_one_letter_code
_entity_poly.pdbx_strand_id
1 'polypeptide(L)'
;QKEFFREVFYGSFEGHSNEEGAIWASYLEGKRFRRIGELVDEFGVEKAHDLLKAADPAHLAEDSNELNTRIEQAIAFLQSLPDGSNVVVVAHGSIIQYIAGMYGESGYKYENLHNGALMKVQLTAKDVEITGYNQFKL
;
A
#
# COMPACT_ATOMS: atom_id res chain seq x y z
N GLN A 1 -12.82 -14.14 5.63
CA GLN A 1 -12.21 -13.19 4.71
C GLN A 1 -12.69 -11.78 5.05
N LYS A 2 -11.80 -10.79 5.04
CA LYS A 2 -12.11 -9.39 5.34
C LYS A 2 -11.73 -8.53 4.14
N GLU A 3 -12.66 -7.73 3.66
CA GLU A 3 -12.48 -6.94 2.44
C GLU A 3 -11.40 -5.85 2.57
N PHE A 4 -11.16 -5.36 3.77
CA PHE A 4 -10.12 -4.35 3.98
C PHE A 4 -8.68 -4.84 3.76
N PHE A 5 -8.45 -6.16 3.62
CA PHE A 5 -7.16 -6.74 3.22
C PHE A 5 -7.09 -7.11 1.72
N ARG A 6 -8.08 -6.75 0.91
CA ARG A 6 -8.03 -6.97 -0.53
C ARG A 6 -6.92 -6.16 -1.19
N GLU A 7 -6.54 -6.55 -2.40
CA GLU A 7 -5.57 -5.78 -3.17
C GLU A 7 -6.07 -4.36 -3.45
N VAL A 8 -5.14 -3.45 -3.68
CA VAL A 8 -5.43 -2.11 -4.19
C VAL A 8 -6.10 -2.22 -5.56
N PHE A 9 -7.10 -1.42 -5.78
CA PHE A 9 -7.78 -1.35 -7.07
C PHE A 9 -7.23 -0.17 -7.88
N TYR A 10 -6.71 -0.49 -9.06
CA TYR A 10 -6.07 0.48 -9.96
C TYR A 10 -7.00 1.01 -11.05
N GLY A 11 -8.31 0.78 -10.94
CA GLY A 11 -9.30 1.29 -11.88
C GLY A 11 -9.10 0.78 -13.29
N SER A 12 -9.08 1.69 -14.27
CA SER A 12 -8.89 1.34 -15.68
C SER A 12 -7.50 0.79 -16.01
N PHE A 13 -6.55 0.87 -15.08
CA PHE A 13 -5.21 0.28 -15.26
C PHE A 13 -5.15 -1.21 -14.89
N GLU A 14 -6.24 -1.78 -14.34
CA GLU A 14 -6.32 -3.21 -14.07
C GLU A 14 -6.16 -4.04 -15.34
N GLY A 15 -5.30 -5.06 -15.29
CA GLY A 15 -5.02 -5.91 -16.43
C GLY A 15 -4.08 -5.31 -17.49
N HIS A 16 -3.68 -4.05 -17.32
CA HIS A 16 -2.65 -3.38 -18.12
C HIS A 16 -1.26 -3.57 -17.52
N SER A 17 -0.24 -3.10 -18.21
CA SER A 17 1.11 -3.11 -17.65
C SER A 17 1.20 -2.11 -16.48
N ASN A 18 1.93 -2.48 -15.42
CA ASN A 18 2.17 -1.59 -14.27
C ASN A 18 2.86 -0.26 -14.68
N GLU A 19 3.47 -0.23 -15.86
CA GLU A 19 4.09 0.99 -16.41
C GLU A 19 3.06 2.03 -16.83
N GLU A 20 1.92 1.61 -17.35
CA GLU A 20 0.93 2.52 -17.96
C GLU A 20 0.38 3.49 -16.92
N GLY A 21 -0.10 2.99 -15.78
CA GLY A 21 -0.56 3.84 -14.68
C GLY A 21 0.51 4.79 -14.16
N ALA A 22 1.75 4.30 -14.01
CA ALA A 22 2.87 5.14 -13.56
C ALA A 22 3.21 6.26 -14.55
N ILE A 23 3.21 5.96 -15.87
CA ILE A 23 3.47 6.96 -16.92
C ILE A 23 2.40 8.05 -16.89
N TRP A 24 1.13 7.69 -16.90
CA TRP A 24 0.04 8.66 -16.92
C TRP A 24 -0.01 9.50 -15.63
N ALA A 25 0.13 8.87 -14.47
CA ALA A 25 0.15 9.56 -13.19
C ALA A 25 1.33 10.55 -13.09
N SER A 26 2.54 10.13 -13.48
CA SER A 26 3.72 10.99 -13.43
C SER A 26 3.66 12.14 -14.43
N TYR A 27 2.98 11.95 -15.56
CA TYR A 27 2.80 13.00 -16.56
C TYR A 27 2.01 14.21 -16.04
N LEU A 28 1.07 13.98 -15.10
CA LEU A 28 0.33 15.07 -14.45
C LEU A 28 1.25 16.03 -13.67
N GLU A 29 2.39 15.55 -13.21
CA GLU A 29 3.40 16.34 -12.48
C GLU A 29 4.62 16.71 -13.37
N GLY A 30 4.48 16.58 -14.70
CA GLY A 30 5.55 16.89 -15.65
C GLY A 30 6.74 15.91 -15.59
N LYS A 31 6.55 14.71 -15.04
CA LYS A 31 7.56 13.64 -14.89
C LYS A 31 7.30 12.51 -15.89
N ARG A 32 8.25 11.59 -15.99
CA ARG A 32 8.14 10.37 -16.82
C ARG A 32 8.67 9.17 -16.05
N PHE A 33 7.90 8.69 -15.12
CA PHE A 33 8.21 7.46 -14.39
C PHE A 33 7.56 6.25 -15.08
N ARG A 34 8.18 5.10 -14.97
CA ARG A 34 7.69 3.83 -15.52
C ARG A 34 7.24 2.84 -14.46
N ARG A 35 7.51 3.14 -13.20
CA ARG A 35 7.17 2.26 -12.07
C ARG A 35 6.44 3.04 -11.00
N ILE A 36 5.45 2.42 -10.40
CA ILE A 36 4.72 3.02 -9.26
C ILE A 36 5.69 3.33 -8.11
N GLY A 37 6.72 2.51 -7.92
CA GLY A 37 7.75 2.77 -6.92
C GLY A 37 8.46 4.12 -7.12
N GLU A 38 8.68 4.55 -8.35
CA GLU A 38 9.29 5.87 -8.63
C GLU A 38 8.35 7.02 -8.24
N LEU A 39 7.02 6.84 -8.42
CA LEU A 39 6.01 7.79 -7.93
C LEU A 39 6.04 7.86 -6.40
N VAL A 40 6.09 6.70 -5.74
CA VAL A 40 6.12 6.63 -4.28
C VAL A 40 7.40 7.23 -3.71
N ASP A 41 8.54 6.94 -4.30
CA ASP A 41 9.84 7.48 -3.87
C ASP A 41 9.92 9.01 -4.02
N GLU A 42 9.28 9.57 -5.06
CA GLU A 42 9.26 11.01 -5.32
C GLU A 42 8.20 11.75 -4.49
N PHE A 43 6.99 11.19 -4.36
CA PHE A 43 5.82 11.90 -3.83
C PHE A 43 5.24 11.30 -2.54
N GLY A 44 5.69 10.14 -2.13
CA GLY A 44 5.08 9.35 -1.05
C GLY A 44 3.88 8.51 -1.52
N VAL A 45 3.49 7.52 -0.70
CA VAL A 45 2.45 6.54 -1.08
C VAL A 45 1.09 7.18 -1.29
N GLU A 46 0.70 8.15 -0.48
CA GLU A 46 -0.61 8.82 -0.57
C GLU A 46 -0.72 9.62 -1.88
N LYS A 47 0.21 10.53 -2.12
CA LYS A 47 0.19 11.35 -3.34
C LYS A 47 0.34 10.51 -4.60
N ALA A 48 1.09 9.42 -4.57
CA ALA A 48 1.20 8.50 -5.70
C ALA A 48 -0.15 7.88 -6.08
N HIS A 49 -0.96 7.45 -5.10
CA HIS A 49 -2.28 6.90 -5.35
C HIS A 49 -3.30 7.96 -5.77
N ASP A 50 -3.22 9.17 -5.22
CA ASP A 50 -4.04 10.31 -5.69
C ASP A 50 -3.77 10.64 -7.15
N LEU A 51 -2.51 10.60 -7.57
CA LEU A 51 -2.12 10.80 -8.97
C LEU A 51 -2.59 9.65 -9.88
N LEU A 52 -2.54 8.40 -9.40
CA LEU A 52 -3.06 7.25 -10.14
C LEU A 52 -4.57 7.39 -10.37
N LYS A 53 -5.34 7.77 -9.36
CA LYS A 53 -6.78 8.05 -9.51
C LYS A 53 -7.05 9.22 -10.46
N ALA A 54 -6.30 10.30 -10.32
CA ALA A 54 -6.46 11.47 -11.20
C ALA A 54 -6.14 11.15 -12.66
N ALA A 55 -5.19 10.25 -12.91
CA ALA A 55 -4.80 9.79 -14.23
C ALA A 55 -5.73 8.71 -14.81
N ASP A 56 -6.49 8.02 -13.96
CA ASP A 56 -7.44 7.00 -14.39
C ASP A 56 -8.63 7.66 -15.15
N PRO A 57 -8.85 7.35 -16.43
CA PRO A 57 -9.94 7.94 -17.19
C PRO A 57 -11.33 7.74 -16.60
N ALA A 58 -11.53 6.65 -15.86
CA ALA A 58 -12.79 6.34 -15.19
C ALA A 58 -12.84 6.84 -13.73
N HIS A 59 -11.72 7.32 -13.18
CA HIS A 59 -11.56 7.73 -11.79
C HIS A 59 -11.99 6.66 -10.77
N LEU A 60 -11.79 5.39 -11.11
CA LEU A 60 -12.16 4.23 -10.29
C LEU A 60 -11.01 3.69 -9.45
N ALA A 61 -9.75 4.06 -9.74
CA ALA A 61 -8.61 3.70 -8.91
C ALA A 61 -8.79 4.22 -7.47
N GLU A 62 -8.32 3.46 -6.49
CA GLU A 62 -8.38 3.90 -5.09
C GLU A 62 -7.39 5.03 -4.84
N ASP A 63 -7.88 6.15 -4.30
CA ASP A 63 -7.05 7.24 -3.80
C ASP A 63 -6.57 7.00 -2.36
N SER A 64 -5.77 7.93 -1.86
CA SER A 64 -5.23 7.86 -0.50
C SER A 64 -6.32 7.87 0.57
N ASN A 65 -7.39 8.63 0.40
CA ASN A 65 -8.46 8.70 1.38
C ASN A 65 -9.24 7.37 1.49
N GLU A 66 -9.52 6.73 0.37
CA GLU A 66 -10.18 5.41 0.34
C GLU A 66 -9.28 4.32 0.94
N LEU A 67 -7.98 4.33 0.59
CA LEU A 67 -6.99 3.40 1.12
C LEU A 67 -6.77 3.59 2.61
N ASN A 68 -6.60 4.82 3.08
CA ASN A 68 -6.40 5.13 4.49
C ASN A 68 -7.60 4.69 5.32
N THR A 69 -8.83 5.01 4.89
CA THR A 69 -10.05 4.58 5.55
C THR A 69 -10.12 3.06 5.70
N ARG A 70 -9.78 2.34 4.64
CA ARG A 70 -9.80 0.88 4.61
C ARG A 70 -8.71 0.27 5.50
N ILE A 71 -7.51 0.85 5.52
CA ILE A 71 -6.40 0.42 6.36
C ILE A 71 -6.68 0.69 7.84
N GLU A 72 -7.25 1.85 8.17
CA GLU A 72 -7.66 2.15 9.55
C GLU A 72 -8.68 1.14 10.07
N GLN A 73 -9.63 0.71 9.25
CA GLN A 73 -10.56 -0.37 9.61
C GLN A 73 -9.84 -1.71 9.83
N ALA A 74 -8.83 -2.03 8.99
CA ALA A 74 -8.02 -3.22 9.16
C ALA A 74 -7.23 -3.20 10.48
N ILE A 75 -6.58 -2.09 10.78
CA ILE A 75 -5.82 -1.89 12.03
C ILE A 75 -6.75 -1.97 13.24
N ALA A 76 -7.88 -1.26 13.23
CA ALA A 76 -8.86 -1.29 14.32
C ALA A 76 -9.40 -2.71 14.57
N PHE A 77 -9.64 -3.47 13.49
CA PHE A 77 -10.02 -4.87 13.63
C PHE A 77 -8.94 -5.71 14.32
N LEU A 78 -7.69 -5.57 13.91
CA LEU A 78 -6.59 -6.31 14.53
C LEU A 78 -6.36 -5.89 15.97
N GLN A 79 -6.47 -4.62 16.28
CA GLN A 79 -6.38 -4.09 17.66
C GLN A 79 -7.54 -4.54 18.57
N SER A 80 -8.66 -4.97 18.00
CA SER A 80 -9.80 -5.53 18.76
C SER A 80 -9.61 -6.98 19.20
N LEU A 81 -8.58 -7.65 18.70
CA LEU A 81 -8.27 -9.02 19.11
C LEU A 81 -7.66 -9.05 20.53
N PRO A 82 -7.73 -10.19 21.23
CA PRO A 82 -7.17 -10.31 22.59
C PRO A 82 -5.68 -9.94 22.62
N ASP A 83 -5.26 -9.24 23.66
CA ASP A 83 -3.86 -8.89 23.89
C ASP A 83 -2.96 -10.13 23.87
N GLY A 84 -1.78 -9.99 23.27
CA GLY A 84 -0.83 -11.09 23.10
C GLY A 84 -1.16 -12.07 21.97
N SER A 85 -2.19 -11.80 21.18
CA SER A 85 -2.50 -12.61 20.01
C SER A 85 -1.38 -12.55 18.96
N ASN A 86 -1.01 -13.71 18.39
CA ASN A 86 -0.20 -13.79 17.19
C ASN A 86 -1.13 -14.06 16.00
N VAL A 87 -1.16 -13.14 15.05
CA VAL A 87 -2.09 -13.17 13.93
C VAL A 87 -1.32 -13.22 12.62
N VAL A 88 -1.70 -14.14 11.73
CA VAL A 88 -1.19 -14.16 10.36
C VAL A 88 -2.29 -13.64 9.43
N VAL A 89 -1.95 -12.59 8.70
CA VAL A 89 -2.81 -12.00 7.65
C VAL A 89 -2.21 -12.34 6.30
N VAL A 90 -2.99 -12.98 5.44
CA VAL A 90 -2.63 -13.18 4.04
C VAL A 90 -3.27 -12.06 3.23
N ALA A 91 -2.45 -11.27 2.58
CA ALA A 91 -2.85 -10.11 1.78
C ALA A 91 -2.06 -10.05 0.47
N HIS A 92 -2.07 -8.93 -0.20
CA HIS A 92 -1.49 -8.73 -1.53
C HIS A 92 -0.35 -7.72 -1.48
N GLY A 93 0.47 -7.70 -2.54
CA GLY A 93 1.69 -6.91 -2.60
C GLY A 93 1.45 -5.41 -2.39
N SER A 94 0.56 -4.82 -3.17
CA SER A 94 0.37 -3.36 -3.15
C SER A 94 -0.21 -2.85 -1.84
N ILE A 95 -1.16 -3.57 -1.23
CA ILE A 95 -1.71 -3.14 0.07
C ILE A 95 -0.67 -3.26 1.19
N ILE A 96 0.18 -4.30 1.18
CA ILE A 96 1.27 -4.45 2.15
C ILE A 96 2.29 -3.32 1.97
N GLN A 97 2.66 -2.99 0.72
CA GLN A 97 3.58 -1.89 0.42
C GLN A 97 3.00 -0.53 0.83
N TYR A 98 1.71 -0.31 0.63
CA TYR A 98 1.05 0.92 1.06
C TYR A 98 1.08 1.07 2.59
N ILE A 99 0.75 0.01 3.33
CA ILE A 99 0.84 0.00 4.80
C ILE A 99 2.27 0.28 5.26
N ALA A 100 3.27 -0.34 4.61
CA ALA A 100 4.67 -0.09 4.92
C ALA A 100 5.08 1.37 4.66
N GLY A 101 4.56 1.98 3.61
CA GLY A 101 4.79 3.39 3.31
C GLY A 101 4.13 4.35 4.29
N MET A 102 2.96 3.98 4.85
CA MET A 102 2.26 4.79 5.86
C MET A 102 2.92 4.74 7.24
N TYR A 103 3.32 3.55 7.68
CA TYR A 103 3.77 3.29 9.06
C TYR A 103 5.25 2.97 9.16
N GLY A 104 5.96 2.89 8.03
CA GLY A 104 7.39 2.66 8.00
C GLY A 104 8.19 3.85 8.50
N GLU A 105 9.46 3.60 8.88
CA GLU A 105 10.36 4.64 9.34
C GLU A 105 10.63 5.71 8.27
N SER A 106 11.00 6.91 8.72
CA SER A 106 11.51 7.98 7.86
C SER A 106 12.67 7.46 7.00
N GLY A 107 12.49 7.48 5.67
CA GLY A 107 13.44 6.91 4.71
C GLY A 107 13.02 5.57 4.11
N TYR A 108 11.82 5.06 4.44
CA TYR A 108 11.22 3.94 3.74
C TYR A 108 11.25 4.19 2.22
N LYS A 109 11.78 3.23 1.51
CA LYS A 109 11.76 3.20 0.04
C LYS A 109 10.80 2.11 -0.42
N TYR A 110 10.04 2.41 -1.46
CA TYR A 110 9.14 1.46 -2.06
C TYR A 110 9.94 0.33 -2.74
N GLU A 111 10.05 -0.79 -2.06
CA GLU A 111 10.68 -1.98 -2.60
C GLU A 111 9.63 -3.00 -3.02
N ASN A 112 9.85 -3.66 -4.15
CA ASN A 112 8.96 -4.73 -4.58
C ASN A 112 8.97 -5.86 -3.55
N LEU A 113 7.78 -6.16 -3.03
CA LEU A 113 7.58 -7.27 -2.12
C LEU A 113 7.67 -8.59 -2.90
N HIS A 114 8.54 -9.49 -2.48
CA HIS A 114 8.63 -10.81 -3.10
C HIS A 114 7.45 -11.69 -2.71
N ASN A 115 7.03 -12.58 -3.60
CA ASN A 115 5.98 -13.55 -3.29
C ASN A 115 6.36 -14.43 -2.10
N GLY A 116 5.46 -14.55 -1.13
CA GLY A 116 5.69 -15.28 0.11
C GLY A 116 6.53 -14.54 1.15
N ALA A 117 6.92 -13.29 0.88
CA ALA A 117 7.59 -12.46 1.88
C ALA A 117 6.64 -12.01 2.99
N LEU A 118 7.20 -11.71 4.15
CA LEU A 118 6.51 -11.33 5.36
C LEU A 118 6.78 -9.85 5.69
N MET A 119 5.74 -9.16 6.11
CA MET A 119 5.84 -7.92 6.86
C MET A 119 5.46 -8.23 8.32
N LYS A 120 6.33 -7.88 9.26
CA LYS A 120 6.06 -8.00 10.70
C LYS A 120 5.58 -6.68 11.23
N VAL A 121 4.45 -6.71 11.92
CA VAL A 121 3.84 -5.53 12.51
C VAL A 121 3.55 -5.80 13.96
N GLN A 122 3.99 -4.92 14.83
CA GLN A 122 3.61 -4.90 16.24
C GLN A 122 2.52 -3.86 16.43
N LEU A 123 1.38 -4.30 16.97
CA LEU A 123 0.24 -3.44 17.23
C LEU A 123 0.05 -3.27 18.74
N THR A 124 -0.13 -2.05 19.17
CA THR A 124 -0.65 -1.70 20.49
C THR A 124 -1.99 -0.98 20.33
N ALA A 125 -2.69 -0.71 21.42
CA ALA A 125 -3.95 0.05 21.37
C ALA A 125 -3.81 1.46 20.78
N LYS A 126 -2.57 1.98 20.65
CA LYS A 126 -2.31 3.36 20.22
C LYS A 126 -1.30 3.49 19.08
N ASP A 127 -0.61 2.41 18.73
CA ASP A 127 0.55 2.48 17.83
C ASP A 127 0.63 1.29 16.89
N VAL A 128 1.25 1.54 15.74
CA VAL A 128 1.53 0.58 14.68
C VAL A 128 3.02 0.67 14.37
N GLU A 129 3.78 -0.37 14.66
CA GLU A 129 5.21 -0.43 14.40
C GLU A 129 5.53 -1.54 13.39
N ILE A 130 6.23 -1.21 12.31
CA ILE A 130 6.73 -2.20 11.37
C ILE A 130 8.12 -2.64 11.82
N THR A 131 8.21 -3.87 12.30
CA THR A 131 9.45 -4.46 12.85
C THR A 131 10.21 -5.30 11.84
N GLY A 132 9.66 -5.54 10.66
CA GLY A 132 10.33 -6.23 9.57
C GLY A 132 9.54 -6.14 8.26
N TYR A 133 10.27 -6.04 7.16
CA TYR A 133 9.69 -5.95 5.83
C TYR A 133 10.45 -6.82 4.84
N ASN A 134 9.73 -7.44 3.90
CA ASN A 134 10.28 -8.28 2.83
C ASN A 134 11.15 -9.46 3.36
N GLN A 135 10.73 -10.06 4.47
CA GLN A 135 11.44 -11.16 5.14
C GLN A 135 10.87 -12.51 4.72
N PHE A 136 11.70 -13.57 4.84
CA PHE A 136 11.29 -14.96 4.53
C PHE A 136 11.29 -15.89 5.74
N LYS A 137 11.51 -15.34 6.93
CA LYS A 137 11.49 -16.10 8.20
C LYS A 137 10.73 -15.31 9.26
N LEU A 138 9.95 -16.04 10.04
CA LEU A 138 9.30 -15.56 11.25
C LEU A 138 10.29 -15.30 12.38
#